data_bf1e32a00aba5e7a141edeb19dcad1f8
#
_entry.id   bf1e32a00aba5e7a141edeb19dcad1f8
#
_cell.length_a   1.000
_cell.length_b   1.000
_cell.length_c   1.000
_cell.angle_alpha   90.00
_cell.angle_beta   90.00
_cell.angle_gamma   90.00
#
_symmetry.space_group_name_H-M   'P 1'
#
loop_
_entity.id
_entity.type
_entity.pdbx_description
1 polymer ?
#
loop_
_entity_poly.entity_id
_entity_poly.type
_entity_poly.pdbx_seq_one_letter_code
_entity_poly.pdbx_strand_id
1 'polypeptide(L)'
;MTKHVFVTGGVTSSLGKGITSASLGRLLKSRGYRVVLQKLDPYINVDPGTMNPFEHGEVYVTDDGGETDLDLGHYERFVRTAKGGRHSNYTTGRIYESVIAKERRGDYLGATVQV
;
A
#
# COMPACT_ATOMS: atom_id res chain seq x y z
N MET A 1 -10.64 -19.06 2.20
CA MET A 1 -10.99 -17.74 2.79
C MET A 1 -9.71 -16.95 2.99
N THR A 2 -9.63 -15.72 2.52
CA THR A 2 -8.48 -14.83 2.75
C THR A 2 -8.53 -14.30 4.18
N LYS A 3 -7.40 -14.35 4.88
CA LYS A 3 -7.25 -13.76 6.22
C LYS A 3 -6.47 -12.45 6.09
N HIS A 4 -6.84 -11.46 6.88
CA HIS A 4 -6.20 -10.15 6.93
C HIS A 4 -5.51 -9.95 8.26
N VAL A 5 -4.29 -9.44 8.22
CA VAL A 5 -3.50 -9.05 9.38
C VAL A 5 -3.17 -7.58 9.24
N PHE A 6 -3.58 -6.76 10.20
CA PHE A 6 -3.30 -5.33 10.22
C PHE A 6 -2.16 -5.05 11.18
N VAL A 7 -1.12 -4.41 10.67
CA VAL A 7 0.00 -3.91 11.47
C VAL A 7 -0.15 -2.40 11.59
N THR A 8 -0.44 -1.94 12.78
CA THR A 8 -0.65 -0.52 13.09
C THR A 8 0.38 -0.03 14.09
N GLY A 9 0.59 1.25 14.15
CA GLY A 9 1.50 1.87 15.11
C GLY A 9 1.41 3.39 15.05
N GLY A 10 2.08 4.06 15.99
CA GLY A 10 2.08 5.52 16.06
C GLY A 10 2.68 6.19 14.82
N VAL A 11 2.52 7.52 14.75
CA VAL A 11 2.96 8.37 13.63
C VAL A 11 4.48 8.43 13.43
N THR A 12 5.26 7.90 14.36
CA THR A 12 6.73 7.91 14.24
C THR A 12 7.19 6.86 13.25
N SER A 13 7.76 7.28 12.13
CA SER A 13 8.21 6.40 11.04
C SER A 13 9.34 5.43 11.45
N SER A 14 10.10 5.76 12.48
CA SER A 14 11.26 4.98 12.96
C SER A 14 10.91 3.78 13.85
N LEU A 15 9.65 3.44 14.07
CA LEU A 15 9.24 2.30 14.92
C LEU A 15 9.45 0.92 14.25
N GLY A 16 9.88 0.86 12.99
CA GLY A 16 10.13 -0.40 12.29
C GLY A 16 8.87 -1.16 11.86
N LYS A 17 7.73 -0.51 11.71
CA LYS A 17 6.47 -1.12 11.23
C LYS A 17 6.65 -1.85 9.90
N GLY A 18 7.32 -1.23 8.94
CA GLY A 18 7.59 -1.81 7.61
C GLY A 18 8.42 -3.08 7.70
N ILE A 19 9.51 -3.06 8.47
CA ILE A 19 10.39 -4.21 8.66
C ILE A 19 9.66 -5.33 9.42
N THR A 20 8.86 -4.99 10.42
CA THR A 20 8.06 -5.97 11.17
C THR A 20 7.04 -6.66 10.25
N SER A 21 6.33 -5.90 9.44
CA SER A 21 5.36 -6.43 8.47
C SER A 21 6.03 -7.33 7.43
N ALA A 22 7.18 -6.91 6.89
CA ALA A 22 7.95 -7.68 5.93
C ALA A 22 8.47 -8.99 6.53
N SER A 23 8.97 -8.95 7.77
CA SER A 23 9.45 -10.11 8.51
C SER A 23 8.32 -11.11 8.79
N LEU A 24 7.18 -10.63 9.25
CA LEU A 24 5.99 -11.46 9.46
C LEU A 24 5.52 -12.10 8.15
N GLY A 25 5.46 -11.33 7.08
CA GLY A 25 5.12 -11.82 5.74
C GLY A 25 6.08 -12.93 5.28
N ARG A 26 7.38 -12.76 5.53
CA ARG A 26 8.40 -13.76 5.23
C ARG A 26 8.19 -15.06 6.02
N LEU A 27 7.92 -14.95 7.31
CA LEU A 27 7.67 -16.12 8.17
C LEU A 27 6.42 -16.89 7.75
N LEU A 28 5.34 -16.18 7.43
CA LEU A 28 4.13 -16.81 6.92
C LEU A 28 4.35 -17.50 5.57
N LYS A 29 5.10 -16.85 4.67
CA LYS A 29 5.47 -17.47 3.38
C LYS A 29 6.31 -18.72 3.57
N SER A 30 7.25 -18.73 4.51
CA SER A 30 8.08 -19.91 4.84
C SER A 30 7.24 -21.08 5.34
N ARG A 31 6.06 -20.81 5.88
CA ARG A 31 5.09 -21.83 6.33
C ARG A 31 4.10 -22.27 5.27
N GLY A 32 4.32 -21.85 4.02
CA GLY A 32 3.51 -22.26 2.86
C GLY A 32 2.28 -21.41 2.58
N TYR A 33 2.10 -20.28 3.30
CA TYR A 33 0.99 -19.36 3.01
C TYR A 33 1.30 -18.49 1.78
N ARG A 34 0.26 -18.19 1.01
CA ARG A 34 0.32 -17.13 0.00
C ARG A 34 0.11 -15.79 0.69
N VAL A 35 1.12 -14.95 0.66
CA VAL A 35 1.15 -13.67 1.37
C VAL A 35 1.20 -12.53 0.37
N VAL A 36 0.36 -11.52 0.58
CA VAL A 36 0.42 -10.23 -0.10
C VAL A 36 0.56 -9.17 0.97
N LEU A 37 1.50 -8.25 0.78
CA LEU A 37 1.68 -7.09 1.65
C LEU A 37 1.10 -5.87 0.97
N GLN A 38 0.36 -5.07 1.74
CA GLN A 38 -0.16 -3.79 1.29
C GLN A 38 0.20 -2.70 2.29
N LYS A 39 0.59 -1.56 1.78
CA LYS A 39 0.78 -0.35 2.56
C LYS A 39 -0.40 0.58 2.34
N LEU A 40 -0.93 1.12 3.42
CA LEU A 40 -2.02 2.08 3.43
C LEU A 40 -1.47 3.41 3.95
N ASP A 41 -1.50 4.44 3.14
CA ASP A 41 -1.00 5.76 3.48
C ASP A 41 -2.12 6.80 3.51
N PRO A 42 -2.18 7.67 4.53
CA PRO A 42 -3.26 8.66 4.70
C PRO A 42 -3.11 9.90 3.82
N TYR A 43 -2.26 9.87 2.80
CA TYR A 43 -2.07 11.02 1.92
C TYR A 43 -3.24 11.20 0.94
N ILE A 44 -3.52 12.45 0.58
CA ILE A 44 -4.45 12.78 -0.51
C ILE A 44 -3.79 12.64 -1.89
N ASN A 45 -2.48 12.54 -1.95
CA ASN A 45 -1.76 12.31 -3.20
C ASN A 45 -2.16 10.94 -3.76
N VAL A 46 -2.48 10.88 -5.05
CA VAL A 46 -2.87 9.64 -5.73
C VAL A 46 -1.73 8.62 -5.75
N ASP A 47 -0.52 9.11 -5.93
CA ASP A 47 0.71 8.34 -5.78
C ASP A 47 1.81 9.20 -5.12
N PRO A 48 2.86 8.59 -4.57
CA PRO A 48 3.94 9.32 -3.89
C PRO A 48 4.91 10.05 -4.82
N GLY A 49 4.83 9.86 -6.13
CA GLY A 49 5.77 10.48 -7.09
C GLY A 49 5.73 12.00 -7.15
N THR A 50 4.60 12.60 -6.77
CA THR A 50 4.42 14.06 -6.70
C THR A 50 4.74 14.64 -5.33
N MET A 51 5.12 13.83 -4.36
CA MET A 51 5.39 14.25 -2.99
C MET A 51 6.80 14.79 -2.84
N ASN A 52 6.97 15.74 -1.90
CA ASN A 52 8.28 16.29 -1.58
C ASN A 52 9.16 15.24 -0.88
N PRO A 53 10.29 14.81 -1.47
CA PRO A 53 11.14 13.78 -0.88
C PRO A 53 11.77 14.18 0.46
N PHE A 54 11.89 15.47 0.75
CA PHE A 54 12.38 15.94 2.06
C PHE A 54 11.36 15.73 3.19
N GLU A 55 10.08 15.62 2.87
CA GLU A 55 9.02 15.40 3.85
C GLU A 55 8.68 13.93 4.02
N HIS A 56 8.73 13.13 2.95
CA HIS A 56 8.25 11.75 2.92
C HIS A 56 9.33 10.71 2.58
N GLY A 57 10.57 11.15 2.33
CA GLY A 57 11.67 10.30 1.93
C GLY A 57 11.66 9.98 0.43
N GLU A 58 12.52 9.05 0.06
CA GLU A 58 12.68 8.64 -1.34
C GLU A 58 11.52 7.79 -1.81
N VAL A 59 11.23 7.87 -3.10
CA VAL A 59 10.23 7.06 -3.79
C VAL A 59 10.91 5.77 -4.29
N TYR A 60 10.24 4.64 -4.09
CA TYR A 60 10.64 3.37 -4.67
C TYR A 60 9.87 3.12 -5.97
N VAL A 61 10.58 2.80 -7.04
CA VAL A 61 9.96 2.48 -8.34
C VAL A 61 9.89 0.97 -8.48
N THR A 62 8.67 0.47 -8.68
CA THR A 62 8.41 -0.97 -8.89
C THR A 62 8.70 -1.38 -10.33
N ASP A 63 8.81 -2.69 -10.58
CA ASP A 63 9.10 -3.24 -11.92
C ASP A 63 8.07 -2.86 -12.98
N ASP A 64 6.83 -2.59 -12.57
CA ASP A 64 5.76 -2.10 -13.45
C ASP A 64 5.77 -0.57 -13.66
N GLY A 65 6.82 0.12 -13.18
CA GLY A 65 6.98 1.56 -13.29
C GLY A 65 6.14 2.37 -12.31
N GLY A 66 5.49 1.73 -11.34
CA GLY A 66 4.71 2.42 -10.30
C GLY A 66 5.63 3.08 -9.27
N GLU A 67 5.40 4.35 -9.01
CA GLU A 67 6.07 5.06 -7.92
C GLU A 67 5.35 4.76 -6.61
N THR A 68 6.09 4.34 -5.60
CA THR A 68 5.56 3.87 -4.32
C THR A 68 6.43 4.34 -3.16
N ASP A 69 5.92 4.19 -1.95
CA ASP A 69 6.70 4.43 -0.74
C ASP A 69 7.89 3.45 -0.61
N LEU A 70 8.97 3.90 0.00
CA LEU A 70 10.20 3.13 0.17
C LEU A 70 9.99 1.79 0.92
N ASP A 71 9.00 1.68 1.79
CA ASP A 71 8.67 0.44 2.49
C ASP A 71 8.33 -0.73 1.54
N LEU A 72 7.84 -0.45 0.33
CA LEU A 72 7.60 -1.49 -0.66
C LEU A 72 8.90 -2.16 -1.13
N GLY A 73 10.00 -1.44 -1.16
CA GLY A 73 11.32 -2.01 -1.40
C GLY A 73 11.69 -3.08 -0.37
N HIS A 74 11.35 -2.84 0.91
CA HIS A 74 11.52 -3.84 1.97
C HIS A 74 10.57 -5.03 1.76
N TYR A 75 9.33 -4.79 1.36
CA TYR A 75 8.36 -5.87 1.10
C TYR A 75 8.82 -6.77 -0.04
N GLU A 76 9.29 -6.22 -1.14
CA GLU A 76 9.83 -7.00 -2.26
C GLU A 76 11.07 -7.78 -1.84
N ARG A 77 11.98 -7.14 -1.13
CA ARG A 77 13.23 -7.76 -0.66
C ARG A 77 13.00 -8.97 0.25
N PHE A 78 12.08 -8.86 1.21
CA PHE A 78 11.85 -9.91 2.20
C PHE A 78 10.86 -10.97 1.73
N VAL A 79 9.81 -10.59 1.03
CA VAL A 79 8.72 -11.51 0.67
C VAL A 79 8.87 -12.05 -0.75
N ARG A 80 9.64 -11.39 -1.61
CA ARG A 80 9.86 -11.78 -3.02
C ARG A 80 8.53 -12.09 -3.73
N THR A 81 7.55 -11.22 -3.57
CA THR A 81 6.29 -11.33 -4.29
C THR A 81 6.47 -10.76 -5.68
N ALA A 82 6.47 -11.60 -6.68
CA ALA A 82 6.65 -11.24 -8.10
C ALA A 82 5.52 -10.32 -8.66
N LYS A 83 4.62 -9.83 -7.84
CA LYS A 83 3.49 -8.97 -8.21
C LYS A 83 3.20 -7.88 -7.18
N GLY A 84 4.21 -7.38 -6.52
CA GLY A 84 4.09 -6.27 -5.57
C GLY A 84 4.12 -4.89 -6.23
N GLY A 85 3.60 -4.73 -7.44
CA GLY A 85 3.60 -3.49 -8.17
C GLY A 85 2.71 -2.40 -7.54
N ARG A 86 2.27 -1.44 -8.36
CA ARG A 86 1.44 -0.29 -7.93
C ARG A 86 0.16 -0.64 -7.14
N HIS A 87 -0.22 -1.93 -7.07
CA HIS A 87 -1.34 -2.43 -6.25
C HIS A 87 -0.99 -2.73 -4.80
N SER A 88 0.28 -2.64 -4.41
CA SER A 88 0.72 -2.88 -3.02
C SER A 88 0.76 -1.62 -2.16
N ASN A 89 0.57 -0.44 -2.76
CA ASN A 89 0.47 0.83 -2.06
C ASN A 89 -0.86 1.51 -2.38
N TYR A 90 -1.65 1.80 -1.35
CA TYR A 90 -2.90 2.53 -1.47
C TYR A 90 -2.84 3.80 -0.63
N THR A 91 -3.08 4.92 -1.30
CA THR A 91 -3.24 6.21 -0.64
C THR A 91 -4.72 6.56 -0.48
N THR A 92 -5.05 7.44 0.45
CA THR A 92 -6.41 7.99 0.56
C THR A 92 -6.85 8.62 -0.76
N GLY A 93 -5.98 9.39 -1.42
CA GLY A 93 -6.28 10.01 -2.70
C GLY A 93 -6.65 9.00 -3.78
N ARG A 94 -5.95 7.89 -3.87
CA ARG A 94 -6.25 6.82 -4.84
C ARG A 94 -7.60 6.15 -4.57
N ILE A 95 -7.97 5.98 -3.30
CA ILE A 95 -9.28 5.46 -2.94
C ILE A 95 -10.38 6.45 -3.34
N TYR A 96 -10.23 7.73 -3.00
CA TYR A 96 -11.17 8.78 -3.41
C TYR A 96 -11.31 8.87 -4.93
N GLU A 97 -10.22 8.88 -5.66
CA GLU A 97 -10.24 8.88 -7.14
C GLU A 97 -11.09 7.72 -7.67
N SER A 98 -10.88 6.51 -7.16
CA SER A 98 -11.63 5.32 -7.58
C SER A 98 -13.11 5.42 -7.23
N VAL A 99 -13.44 5.86 -6.02
CA VAL A 99 -14.82 5.98 -5.55
C VAL A 99 -15.57 7.06 -6.34
N ILE A 100 -14.95 8.23 -6.54
CA ILE A 100 -15.55 9.33 -7.31
C ILE A 100 -15.78 8.89 -8.77
N ALA A 101 -14.80 8.24 -9.38
CA ALA A 101 -14.95 7.74 -10.75
C ALA A 101 -16.12 6.75 -10.89
N LYS A 102 -16.31 5.87 -9.92
CA LYS A 102 -17.44 4.92 -9.90
C LYS A 102 -18.77 5.64 -9.69
N GLU A 103 -18.81 6.62 -8.78
CA GLU A 103 -19.99 7.45 -8.56
C GLU A 103 -20.42 8.16 -9.84
N ARG A 104 -19.49 8.80 -10.53
CA ARG A 104 -19.76 9.51 -11.79
C ARG A 104 -20.26 8.60 -12.91
N ARG A 105 -19.88 7.33 -12.93
CA ARG A 105 -20.41 6.33 -13.85
C ARG A 105 -21.77 5.76 -13.45
N GLY A 106 -22.24 6.05 -12.23
CA GLY A 106 -23.51 5.51 -11.70
C GLY A 106 -23.39 4.10 -11.10
N ASP A 107 -22.19 3.61 -10.84
CA ASP A 107 -21.96 2.25 -10.34
C ASP A 107 -22.65 1.98 -9.00
N TYR A 108 -22.97 3.03 -8.24
CA TYR A 108 -23.64 2.93 -6.94
C TYR A 108 -25.16 3.07 -6.99
N LEU A 109 -25.75 3.16 -8.19
CA LEU A 109 -27.20 3.18 -8.40
C LEU A 109 -27.95 4.25 -7.59
N GLY A 110 -27.34 5.40 -7.36
CA GLY A 110 -27.92 6.50 -6.59
C GLY A 110 -27.80 6.37 -5.06
N ALA A 111 -27.10 5.35 -4.57
CA ALA A 111 -26.85 5.22 -3.13
C ALA A 111 -25.90 6.32 -2.63
N THR A 112 -26.11 6.76 -1.39
CA THR A 112 -25.16 7.65 -0.69
C THR A 112 -23.91 6.86 -0.34
N VAL A 113 -22.75 7.33 -0.79
CA VAL A 113 -21.44 6.68 -0.57
C VAL A 113 -20.63 7.51 0.40
N GLN A 114 -20.11 6.87 1.43
CA GLN A 114 -19.19 7.46 2.41
C GLN A 114 -17.81 6.75 2.32
N VAL A 115 -16.75 7.55 2.48
CA VAL A 115 -15.35 7.07 2.43
C VAL A 115 -14.66 7.44 3.73
#